data_04ecc9a9dc2927e8b20e71261edd8c15
#
_entry.id   04ecc9a9dc2927e8b20e71261edd8c15
#
_cell.length_a   1.000
_cell.length_b   1.000
_cell.length_c   1.000
_cell.angle_alpha   90.00
_cell.angle_beta   90.00
_cell.angle_gamma   90.00
#
_symmetry.space_group_name_H-M   'P 1'
#
loop_
_entity.id
_entity.type
_entity.pdbx_description
1 polymer ?
#
loop_
_entity_poly.entity_id
_entity_poly.type
_entity_poly.pdbx_seq_one_letter_code
_entity_poly.pdbx_strand_id
1 'polypeptide(L)'
;MAHLTAAGLWDEWKNRETGERLKSCTMIVGEPNAFAADIHDRMPIFLGEDQFVPWLNGEAGAEVLKPAPNDYLQRWPVSKRVNSSKANTDDATLSDQIELAAA
;
A
#
# COMPACT_ATOMS: atom_id res chain seq x y z
N MET A 1 14.35 11.15 -0.83
CA MET A 1 13.01 10.73 -1.34
C MET A 1 12.27 10.01 -0.24
N ALA A 2 11.06 10.44 0.01
CA ALA A 2 10.24 9.78 1.01
C ALA A 2 9.63 8.49 0.44
N HIS A 3 9.63 7.43 1.23
CA HIS A 3 8.94 6.20 0.90
C HIS A 3 7.52 6.23 1.44
N LEU A 4 6.59 5.62 0.70
CA LEU A 4 5.25 5.40 1.20
C LEU A 4 5.30 4.22 2.19
N THR A 5 4.74 4.40 3.38
CA THR A 5 4.72 3.38 4.41
C THR A 5 3.29 3.06 4.78
N ALA A 6 2.87 1.85 4.53
CA ALA A 6 1.52 1.39 4.84
C ALA A 6 1.46 0.76 6.23
N ALA A 7 0.34 0.98 6.93
CA ALA A 7 0.08 0.30 8.20
C ALA A 7 -0.22 -1.17 7.94
N GLY A 8 0.39 -2.03 8.71
CA GLY A 8 0.19 -3.47 8.63
C GLY A 8 -0.06 -4.10 9.99
N LEU A 9 -0.57 -5.30 9.95
CA LEU A 9 -0.75 -6.15 11.13
C LEU A 9 -0.13 -7.51 10.84
N TRP A 10 0.32 -8.16 11.88
CA TRP A 10 0.83 -9.53 11.76
C TRP A 10 0.28 -10.38 12.89
N ASP A 11 0.24 -11.66 12.65
CA ASP A 11 -0.18 -12.64 13.65
C ASP A 11 0.54 -13.96 13.42
N GLU A 12 0.46 -14.83 14.40
CA GLU A 12 1.09 -16.14 14.35
C GLU A 12 0.04 -17.22 14.59
N TRP A 13 -0.08 -18.15 13.64
CA TRP A 13 -0.98 -19.27 13.74
C TRP A 13 -0.18 -20.54 14.02
N LYS A 14 -0.68 -21.35 14.95
CA LYS A 14 -0.08 -22.64 15.26
C LYS A 14 -0.91 -23.75 14.62
N ASN A 15 -0.26 -24.55 13.79
CA ASN A 15 -0.87 -25.74 13.23
C ASN A 15 -0.97 -26.80 14.34
N ARG A 16 -2.18 -27.14 14.74
CA ARG A 16 -2.41 -28.09 15.82
C ARG A 16 -2.01 -29.52 15.49
N GLU A 17 -1.96 -29.88 14.21
CA GLU A 17 -1.58 -31.21 13.75
C GLU A 17 -0.06 -31.41 13.73
N THR A 18 0.68 -30.38 13.27
CA THR A 18 2.13 -30.49 13.08
C THR A 18 2.92 -29.78 14.17
N GLY A 19 2.32 -28.88 14.93
CA GLY A 19 2.98 -28.02 15.89
C GLY A 19 3.77 -26.87 15.27
N GLU A 20 3.78 -26.76 13.95
CA GLU A 20 4.44 -25.65 13.25
C GLU A 20 3.72 -24.34 13.50
N ARG A 21 4.49 -23.25 13.58
CA ARG A 21 3.98 -21.90 13.70
C ARG A 21 4.18 -21.15 12.40
N LEU A 22 3.13 -20.49 11.94
CA LEU A 22 3.15 -19.67 10.73
C LEU A 22 2.86 -18.23 11.08
N LYS A 23 3.82 -17.36 10.76
CA LYS A 23 3.64 -15.91 10.86
C LYS A 23 3.07 -15.39 9.55
N SER A 24 2.08 -14.54 9.65
CA SER A 24 1.45 -13.91 8.50
C SER A 24 1.26 -12.42 8.77
N CYS A 25 1.14 -11.66 7.71
CA CYS A 25 0.88 -10.23 7.82
C CYS A 25 -0.13 -9.80 6.77
N THR A 26 -0.74 -8.66 7.02
CA THR A 26 -1.65 -8.04 6.08
C THR A 26 -1.49 -6.52 6.12
N MET A 27 -1.85 -5.86 5.03
CA MET A 27 -1.87 -4.42 4.95
C MET A 27 -3.28 -3.93 5.26
N ILE A 28 -3.39 -2.88 6.06
CA ILE A 28 -4.69 -2.29 6.37
C ILE A 28 -5.09 -1.39 5.21
N VAL A 29 -6.30 -1.60 4.71
CA VAL A 29 -6.89 -0.76 3.67
C VAL A 29 -8.16 -0.10 4.20
N GLY A 30 -8.49 1.04 3.66
CA GLY A 30 -9.67 1.79 4.04
C GLY A 30 -10.29 2.50 2.85
N GLU A 31 -11.17 3.45 3.13
CA GLU A 31 -11.77 4.28 2.10
C GLU A 31 -10.70 5.11 1.40
N PRO A 32 -10.79 5.30 0.08
CA PRO A 32 -9.85 6.15 -0.62
C PRO A 32 -10.09 7.61 -0.29
N ASN A 33 -9.02 8.43 -0.35
CA ASN A 33 -9.21 9.87 -0.40
C ASN A 33 -9.80 10.25 -1.77
N ALA A 34 -10.21 11.50 -1.94
CA ALA A 34 -10.83 11.95 -3.20
C ALA A 34 -9.89 11.78 -4.39
N PHE A 35 -8.58 11.97 -4.17
CA PHE A 35 -7.56 11.80 -5.21
C PHE A 35 -7.49 10.37 -5.74
N ALA A 36 -7.58 9.36 -4.88
CA ALA A 36 -7.49 7.96 -5.24
C ALA A 36 -8.84 7.34 -5.64
N ALA A 37 -9.96 7.95 -5.25
CA ALA A 37 -11.30 7.42 -5.49
C ALA A 37 -11.62 7.25 -6.98
N ASP A 38 -11.02 8.06 -7.85
CA ASP A 38 -11.19 7.95 -9.29
C ASP A 38 -10.58 6.67 -9.88
N ILE A 39 -9.67 6.05 -9.15
CA ILE A 39 -8.89 4.89 -9.62
C ILE A 39 -9.34 3.62 -8.94
N HIS A 40 -9.59 3.66 -7.64
CA HIS A 40 -9.90 2.47 -6.86
C HIS A 40 -10.83 2.82 -5.70
N ASP A 41 -11.62 1.85 -5.25
CA ASP A 41 -12.57 2.00 -4.15
C ASP A 41 -11.95 1.78 -2.77
N ARG A 42 -10.67 1.42 -2.71
CA ARG A 42 -9.92 1.26 -1.46
C ARG A 42 -8.49 1.77 -1.62
N MET A 43 -7.90 2.12 -0.50
CA MET A 43 -6.55 2.65 -0.47
C MET A 43 -5.85 2.16 0.81
N PRO A 44 -4.53 1.84 0.77
CA PRO A 44 -3.80 1.53 1.99
C PRO A 44 -3.84 2.69 2.97
N ILE A 45 -3.80 2.38 4.26
CA ILE A 45 -3.59 3.39 5.29
C ILE A 45 -2.10 3.69 5.36
N PHE A 46 -1.71 4.93 5.08
CA PHE A 46 -0.32 5.34 5.12
C PHE A 46 0.03 5.97 6.47
N LEU A 47 1.25 5.70 6.93
CA LEU A 47 1.78 6.26 8.17
C LEU A 47 2.85 7.30 7.86
N GLY A 48 2.81 8.43 8.56
CA GLY A 48 3.92 9.36 8.61
C GLY A 48 5.03 8.86 9.53
N GLU A 49 6.24 9.40 9.37
CA GLU A 49 7.39 8.94 10.17
C GLU A 49 7.16 9.05 11.68
N ASP A 50 6.42 10.06 12.12
CA ASP A 50 6.08 10.26 13.53
C ASP A 50 5.14 9.18 14.08
N GLN A 51 4.50 8.41 13.21
CA GLN A 51 3.56 7.36 13.58
C GLN A 51 4.18 5.96 13.59
N PHE A 52 5.39 5.80 13.07
CA PHE A 52 6.01 4.47 12.91
C PHE A 52 6.21 3.78 14.26
N VAL A 53 6.87 4.43 15.21
CA VAL A 53 7.14 3.82 16.51
C VAL A 53 5.86 3.61 17.31
N PRO A 54 4.96 4.60 17.45
CA PRO A 54 3.68 4.36 18.14
C PRO A 54 2.86 3.22 17.55
N TRP A 55 2.87 3.05 16.23
CA TRP A 55 2.15 1.95 15.59
C TRP A 55 2.80 0.60 15.93
N LEU A 56 4.14 0.52 15.84
CA LEU A 56 4.86 -0.73 16.06
C LEU A 56 4.80 -1.20 17.52
N ASN A 57 4.75 -0.29 18.48
CA ASN A 57 4.72 -0.65 19.91
C ASN A 57 3.30 -0.71 20.50
N GLY A 58 2.27 -0.53 19.67
CA GLY A 58 0.88 -0.64 20.12
C GLY A 58 0.29 0.58 20.80
N GLU A 59 1.02 1.70 20.85
CA GLU A 59 0.51 2.95 21.43
C GLU A 59 -0.52 3.63 20.54
N ALA A 60 -0.33 3.56 19.22
CA ALA A 60 -1.28 4.10 18.25
C ALA A 60 -2.35 3.07 17.93
N GLY A 61 -3.59 3.48 17.87
CA GLY A 61 -4.72 2.63 17.56
C GLY A 61 -5.52 3.15 16.37
N ALA A 62 -6.83 3.01 16.45
CA ALA A 62 -7.75 3.35 15.36
C ALA A 62 -7.67 4.82 14.92
N GLU A 63 -7.13 5.70 15.73
CA GLU A 63 -7.01 7.12 15.41
C GLU A 63 -6.11 7.39 14.20
N VAL A 64 -5.20 6.47 13.86
CA VAL A 64 -4.34 6.62 12.68
C VAL A 64 -4.95 6.01 11.41
N LEU A 65 -6.10 5.33 11.53
CA LEU A 65 -6.74 4.64 10.41
C LEU A 65 -7.61 5.60 9.61
N LYS A 66 -6.97 6.60 9.00
CA LYS A 66 -7.63 7.63 8.22
C LYS A 66 -7.02 7.69 6.83
N PRO A 67 -7.82 8.03 5.80
CA PRO A 67 -7.25 8.27 4.48
C PRO A 67 -6.19 9.37 4.52
N ALA A 68 -5.13 9.20 3.75
CA ALA A 68 -4.13 10.24 3.59
C ALA A 68 -4.74 11.50 2.95
N PRO A 69 -4.17 12.69 3.18
CA PRO A 69 -4.62 13.90 2.51
C PRO A 69 -4.55 13.76 0.98
N ASN A 70 -5.38 14.50 0.26
CA ASN A 70 -5.45 14.42 -1.20
C ASN A 70 -4.15 14.84 -1.90
N ASP A 71 -3.29 15.59 -1.24
CA ASP A 71 -1.99 16.02 -1.76
C ASP A 71 -0.83 15.11 -1.33
N TYR A 72 -1.12 14.01 -0.64
CA TYR A 72 -0.09 13.10 -0.13
C TYR A 72 0.55 12.25 -1.23
N LEU A 73 -0.23 11.92 -2.27
CA LEU A 73 0.20 11.06 -3.36
C LEU A 73 0.22 11.84 -4.67
N GLN A 74 1.06 11.40 -5.58
CA GLN A 74 0.98 11.78 -6.98
C GLN A 74 0.72 10.52 -7.81
N ARG A 75 0.17 10.71 -9.00
CA ARG A 75 -0.12 9.61 -9.90
C ARG A 75 0.12 10.01 -11.34
N TRP A 76 0.42 9.04 -12.17
CA TRP A 76 0.52 9.24 -13.61
C TRP A 76 0.20 7.93 -14.32
N PRO A 77 -0.29 8.00 -15.57
CA PRO A 77 -0.52 6.80 -16.35
C PRO A 77 0.80 6.15 -16.76
N VAL A 78 0.81 4.84 -16.82
CA VAL A 78 1.97 4.06 -17.25
C VAL A 78 1.54 3.10 -18.37
N SER A 79 2.52 2.54 -19.07
CA SER A 79 2.28 1.55 -20.12
C SER A 79 1.58 0.31 -19.55
N LYS A 80 0.70 -0.28 -20.35
CA LYS A 80 0.03 -1.54 -20.00
C LYS A 80 1.00 -2.71 -19.81
N ARG A 81 2.27 -2.55 -20.22
CA ARG A 81 3.31 -3.57 -20.01
C ARG A 81 3.44 -3.96 -18.53
N VAL A 82 3.16 -3.02 -17.61
CA VAL A 82 3.25 -3.28 -16.17
C VAL A 82 2.30 -4.40 -15.73
N ASN A 83 1.22 -4.62 -16.45
CA ASN A 83 0.23 -5.65 -16.13
C ASN A 83 0.58 -7.02 -16.70
N SER A 84 1.64 -7.13 -17.48
CA SER A 84 2.04 -8.40 -18.09
C SER A 84 2.94 -9.19 -17.13
N SER A 85 2.59 -10.46 -16.88
CA SER A 85 3.45 -11.36 -16.11
C SER A 85 4.75 -11.69 -16.84
N LYS A 86 4.83 -11.37 -18.13
CA LYS A 86 6.03 -11.58 -18.96
C LYS A 86 6.96 -10.38 -18.97
N ALA A 87 6.55 -9.25 -18.38
CA ALA A 87 7.40 -8.07 -18.30
C ALA A 87 8.64 -8.36 -17.45
N ASN A 88 9.79 -7.79 -17.86
CA ASN A 88 11.01 -7.90 -17.08
C ASN A 88 10.86 -7.10 -15.79
N THR A 89 10.95 -7.78 -14.65
CA THR A 89 10.77 -7.14 -13.34
C THR A 89 11.84 -6.11 -13.00
N ASP A 90 12.99 -6.15 -13.71
CA ASP A 90 14.07 -5.19 -13.52
C ASP A 90 13.96 -3.98 -14.46
N ASP A 91 12.93 -3.93 -15.29
CA ASP A 91 12.73 -2.82 -16.22
C ASP A 91 12.14 -1.60 -15.50
N ALA A 92 13.00 -0.64 -15.18
CA ALA A 92 12.59 0.58 -14.49
C ALA A 92 11.65 1.46 -15.35
N THR A 93 11.65 1.27 -16.67
CA THR A 93 10.77 2.06 -17.55
C THR A 93 9.30 1.69 -17.40
N LEU A 94 8.96 0.58 -16.74
CA LEU A 94 7.58 0.22 -16.45
C LEU A 94 6.85 1.28 -15.63
N SER A 95 7.56 2.06 -14.84
CA SER A 95 6.98 3.14 -14.03
C SER A 95 7.01 4.50 -14.72
N ASP A 96 7.53 4.58 -15.95
CA ASP A 96 7.60 5.84 -16.66
C ASP A 96 6.21 6.34 -17.06
N GLN A 97 6.01 7.64 -16.87
CA GLN A 97 4.78 8.30 -17.28
C GLN A 97 4.61 8.22 -18.80
N ILE A 98 3.39 7.90 -19.24
CA ILE A 98 3.01 7.96 -20.65
C ILE A 98 1.90 8.99 -20.85
N GLU A 99 1.71 9.44 -22.08
CA GLU A 99 0.57 10.25 -22.45
C GLU A 99 -0.61 9.35 -22.78
N LEU A 100 -1.78 9.68 -22.22
CA LEU A 100 -3.01 9.02 -22.61
C LEU A 100 -3.50 9.64 -23.91
N ALA A 101 -3.94 8.78 -24.85
CA ALA A 101 -4.57 9.25 -26.06
C ALA A 101 -5.82 10.06 -25.71
N ALA A 102 -5.99 11.20 -26.34
CA ALA A 102 -7.20 11.99 -26.18
C ALA A 102 -8.41 11.18 -26.66
N ALA A 103 -9.40 11.07 -25.78
CA ALA A 103 -10.63 10.38 -26.11
C ALA A 103 -11.52 11.24 -27.01
#